data_d30ff6f23dd1b259b3c6ef057b3fa2b0
#
_entry.id   d30ff6f23dd1b259b3c6ef057b3fa2b0
#
_cell.length_a   1.000
_cell.length_b   1.000
_cell.length_c   1.000
_cell.angle_alpha   90.00
_cell.angle_beta   90.00
_cell.angle_gamma   90.00
#
_symmetry.space_group_name_H-M   'P 1'
#
loop_
_entity.id
_entity.type
_entity.pdbx_description
1 polymer ?
#
loop_
_entity_poly.entity_id
_entity_poly.type
_entity_poly.pdbx_seq_one_letter_code
_entity_poly.pdbx_strand_id
1 'polypeptide(L)'
;GNYCFVPVYKLEDFKWKDLGKHLSYLIKLGNDEKIIGNILVKSFDLDQYVVLSSKNGQIKRVSIKDFNVSRFSKPLKCMNLKDNDELISVDISDGTKGIITVTKAGYGTLYSEDEISVLGVKAGGVKGISMRDDEVAFMSVFDPSIASSLLLVLNPAHFKRIHISDIPACHRATKGTLLFKSLKTKPTKMFTGFICNPQDEFTIKSGTETMKLVSKDISFGALSAKANTLKQCPFDFIDDVHLTRSM
;
A
#
# COMPACT_ATOMS: atom_id res chain seq x y z
N GLY A 1 -11.29 -9.57 -2.19
CA GLY A 1 -10.67 -9.82 -3.47
C GLY A 1 -11.54 -9.43 -4.67
N ASN A 2 -12.33 -8.36 -4.52
CA ASN A 2 -13.23 -7.86 -5.57
C ASN A 2 -12.80 -6.48 -6.06
N TYR A 3 -13.21 -6.11 -7.26
CA TYR A 3 -13.10 -4.78 -7.81
C TYR A 3 -14.41 -4.30 -8.42
N CYS A 4 -14.59 -2.99 -8.50
CA CYS A 4 -15.72 -2.34 -9.13
C CYS A 4 -15.21 -1.27 -10.09
N PHE A 5 -15.94 -1.02 -11.16
CA PHE A 5 -15.70 0.12 -12.03
C PHE A 5 -16.61 1.28 -11.69
N VAL A 6 -16.02 2.46 -11.68
CA VAL A 6 -16.77 3.72 -11.65
C VAL A 6 -16.33 4.54 -12.85
N PRO A 7 -17.19 4.71 -13.86
CA PRO A 7 -16.88 5.60 -14.96
C PRO A 7 -16.68 7.04 -14.47
N VAL A 8 -15.57 7.67 -14.86
CA VAL A 8 -15.20 8.99 -14.35
C VAL A 8 -16.30 10.04 -14.60
N TYR A 9 -17.01 9.95 -15.74
CA TYR A 9 -18.10 10.87 -16.04
C TYR A 9 -19.34 10.78 -15.11
N LYS A 10 -19.39 9.75 -14.24
CA LYS A 10 -20.43 9.60 -13.21
C LYS A 10 -20.02 10.25 -11.88
N LEU A 11 -18.76 10.65 -11.76
CA LEU A 11 -18.30 11.40 -10.59
C LEU A 11 -18.75 12.86 -10.76
N GLU A 12 -19.45 13.35 -9.78
CA GLU A 12 -19.91 14.75 -9.76
C GLU A 12 -18.88 15.63 -9.11
N ASP A 13 -18.74 16.84 -9.65
CA ASP A 13 -17.88 17.86 -9.04
C ASP A 13 -18.62 18.53 -7.88
N PHE A 14 -17.97 18.62 -6.73
CA PHE A 14 -18.47 19.29 -5.54
C PHE A 14 -17.54 20.43 -5.16
N LYS A 15 -18.11 21.50 -4.62
CA LYS A 15 -17.31 22.56 -3.99
C LYS A 15 -16.69 22.04 -2.70
N TRP A 16 -15.57 22.59 -2.30
CA TRP A 16 -14.85 22.21 -1.08
C TRP A 16 -15.70 22.09 0.19
N LYS A 17 -16.78 22.88 0.30
CA LYS A 17 -17.69 22.91 1.46
C LYS A 17 -18.87 21.97 1.35
N ASP A 18 -19.05 21.30 0.23
CA ASP A 18 -20.17 20.39 0.02
C ASP A 18 -19.90 19.04 0.69
N LEU A 19 -20.95 18.38 1.14
CA LEU A 19 -20.86 17.05 1.76
C LEU A 19 -20.45 15.94 0.77
N GLY A 20 -20.53 16.19 -0.53
CA GLY A 20 -20.29 15.18 -1.56
C GLY A 20 -21.37 14.09 -1.56
N LYS A 21 -21.09 13.00 -2.28
CA LYS A 21 -21.94 11.81 -2.31
C LYS A 21 -21.19 10.59 -1.76
N HIS A 22 -21.87 9.84 -0.93
CA HIS A 22 -21.29 8.58 -0.45
C HIS A 22 -21.10 7.59 -1.60
N LEU A 23 -20.00 6.86 -1.62
CA LEU A 23 -19.62 6.00 -2.71
C LEU A 23 -20.62 4.84 -2.98
N SER A 24 -21.43 4.47 -1.98
CA SER A 24 -22.50 3.48 -2.13
C SER A 24 -23.57 3.85 -3.19
N TYR A 25 -23.66 5.12 -3.60
CA TYR A 25 -24.50 5.52 -4.72
C TYR A 25 -23.97 5.04 -6.08
N LEU A 26 -22.65 4.82 -6.17
CA LEU A 26 -21.98 4.43 -7.41
C LEU A 26 -21.67 2.93 -7.48
N ILE A 27 -21.35 2.34 -6.32
CA ILE A 27 -20.98 0.92 -6.22
C ILE A 27 -21.76 0.25 -5.09
N LYS A 28 -22.07 -1.04 -5.27
CA LYS A 28 -22.67 -1.86 -4.20
C LYS A 28 -21.56 -2.47 -3.38
N LEU A 29 -21.42 -2.02 -2.12
CA LEU A 29 -20.54 -2.61 -1.13
C LEU A 29 -21.34 -3.49 -0.18
N GLY A 30 -20.81 -4.65 0.17
CA GLY A 30 -21.28 -5.45 1.29
C GLY A 30 -20.98 -4.75 2.62
N ASN A 31 -21.69 -5.15 3.69
CA ASN A 31 -21.56 -4.50 5.01
C ASN A 31 -20.14 -4.59 5.58
N ASP A 32 -19.40 -5.64 5.26
CA ASP A 32 -18.03 -5.88 5.76
C ASP A 32 -16.95 -5.56 4.72
N GLU A 33 -17.32 -5.05 3.54
CA GLU A 33 -16.37 -4.70 2.49
C GLU A 33 -15.79 -3.30 2.72
N LYS A 34 -14.47 -3.20 2.55
CA LYS A 34 -13.72 -1.95 2.61
C LYS A 34 -13.03 -1.70 1.29
N ILE A 35 -12.97 -0.44 0.90
CA ILE A 35 -12.17 -0.01 -0.25
C ILE A 35 -10.75 0.17 0.24
N ILE A 36 -9.82 -0.57 -0.35
CA ILE A 36 -8.40 -0.55 0.01
C ILE A 36 -7.56 0.31 -0.93
N GLY A 37 -8.09 0.67 -2.09
CA GLY A 37 -7.40 1.50 -3.06
C GLY A 37 -8.22 1.72 -4.31
N ASN A 38 -7.71 2.60 -5.16
CA ASN A 38 -8.28 2.92 -6.47
C ASN A 38 -7.17 3.08 -7.51
N ILE A 39 -7.49 2.80 -8.75
CA ILE A 39 -6.61 3.00 -9.89
C ILE A 39 -7.38 3.78 -10.96
N LEU A 40 -6.78 4.85 -11.47
CA LEU A 40 -7.29 5.55 -12.65
C LEU A 40 -6.82 4.83 -13.91
N VAL A 41 -7.75 4.19 -14.61
CA VAL A 41 -7.48 3.53 -15.88
C VAL A 41 -7.82 4.48 -17.02
N LYS A 42 -6.79 4.90 -17.79
CA LYS A 42 -6.95 5.77 -18.96
C LYS A 42 -7.33 4.98 -20.21
N SER A 43 -6.77 3.80 -20.40
CA SER A 43 -7.07 2.86 -21.47
C SER A 43 -6.74 1.44 -21.02
N PHE A 44 -7.52 0.46 -21.47
CA PHE A 44 -7.20 -0.96 -21.27
C PHE A 44 -6.23 -1.53 -22.30
N ASP A 45 -5.88 -0.78 -23.35
CA ASP A 45 -4.96 -1.23 -24.40
C ASP A 45 -3.49 -0.99 -24.04
N LEU A 46 -3.22 -0.35 -22.89
CA LEU A 46 -1.87 -0.09 -22.42
C LEU A 46 -1.18 -1.38 -21.94
N ASP A 47 0.13 -1.43 -22.12
CA ASP A 47 0.96 -2.51 -21.56
C ASP A 47 1.27 -2.21 -20.08
N GLN A 48 0.25 -2.31 -19.26
CA GLN A 48 0.29 -2.06 -17.83
C GLN A 48 -0.27 -3.26 -17.06
N TYR A 49 0.11 -3.34 -15.80
CA TYR A 49 -0.28 -4.41 -14.90
C TYR A 49 -0.86 -3.84 -13.61
N VAL A 50 -1.89 -4.48 -13.10
CA VAL A 50 -2.39 -4.28 -11.75
C VAL A 50 -1.67 -5.26 -10.84
N VAL A 51 -0.97 -4.75 -9.85
CA VAL A 51 -0.28 -5.54 -8.81
C VAL A 51 -1.16 -5.57 -7.58
N LEU A 52 -1.47 -6.76 -7.09
CA LEU A 52 -2.36 -7.00 -5.96
C LEU A 52 -1.60 -7.78 -4.89
N SER A 53 -1.71 -7.36 -3.63
CA SER A 53 -1.13 -8.06 -2.50
C SER A 53 -2.16 -8.34 -1.41
N SER A 54 -2.03 -9.51 -0.78
CA SER A 54 -2.89 -9.93 0.31
C SER A 54 -2.18 -9.90 1.66
N LYS A 55 -2.97 -9.84 2.71
CA LYS A 55 -2.55 -9.88 4.12
C LYS A 55 -1.68 -11.10 4.43
N ASN A 56 -2.01 -12.25 3.86
CA ASN A 56 -1.26 -13.51 4.04
C ASN A 56 -0.04 -13.63 3.11
N GLY A 57 0.36 -12.54 2.45
CA GLY A 57 1.60 -12.47 1.67
C GLY A 57 1.50 -13.07 0.28
N GLN A 58 0.30 -13.25 -0.26
CA GLN A 58 0.13 -13.56 -1.67
C GLN A 58 0.26 -12.29 -2.49
N ILE A 59 0.88 -12.38 -3.65
CA ILE A 59 1.03 -11.29 -4.60
C ILE A 59 0.74 -11.79 -6.01
N LYS A 60 0.20 -10.94 -6.86
CA LYS A 60 0.05 -11.24 -8.27
C LYS A 60 0.09 -9.99 -9.13
N ARG A 61 0.42 -10.19 -10.37
CA ARG A 61 0.41 -9.20 -11.45
C ARG A 61 -0.61 -9.64 -12.50
N VAL A 62 -1.51 -8.74 -12.88
CA VAL A 62 -2.60 -9.01 -13.84
C VAL A 62 -2.52 -7.96 -14.95
N SER A 63 -2.57 -8.37 -16.20
CA SER A 63 -2.64 -7.41 -17.32
C SER A 63 -3.85 -6.50 -17.17
N ILE A 64 -3.68 -5.20 -17.38
CA ILE A 64 -4.79 -4.25 -17.36
C ILE A 64 -5.86 -4.61 -18.39
N LYS A 65 -5.48 -5.25 -19.51
CA LYS A 65 -6.36 -5.73 -20.58
C LYS A 65 -7.38 -6.75 -20.08
N ASP A 66 -7.01 -7.56 -19.08
CA ASP A 66 -7.88 -8.59 -18.49
C ASP A 66 -9.03 -8.01 -17.65
N PHE A 67 -8.93 -6.73 -17.30
CA PHE A 67 -9.98 -6.00 -16.60
C PHE A 67 -10.99 -5.34 -17.55
N ASN A 68 -10.76 -5.36 -18.86
CA ASN A 68 -11.69 -4.83 -19.86
C ASN A 68 -12.93 -5.71 -19.97
N VAL A 69 -13.99 -5.36 -19.26
CA VAL A 69 -15.24 -6.10 -19.19
C VAL A 69 -16.42 -5.22 -19.57
N SER A 70 -17.46 -5.81 -20.12
CA SER A 70 -18.68 -5.10 -20.54
C SER A 70 -19.67 -4.82 -19.40
N ARG A 71 -19.49 -5.43 -18.22
CA ARG A 71 -20.42 -5.29 -17.08
C ARG A 71 -19.76 -4.50 -15.95
N PHE A 72 -20.35 -3.35 -15.62
CA PHE A 72 -19.88 -2.45 -14.57
C PHE A 72 -20.78 -2.44 -13.32
N SER A 73 -21.93 -3.13 -13.35
CA SER A 73 -22.98 -3.00 -12.33
C SER A 73 -22.79 -3.85 -11.07
N LYS A 74 -21.85 -4.79 -11.08
CA LYS A 74 -21.60 -5.70 -9.96
C LYS A 74 -20.11 -5.80 -9.67
N PRO A 75 -19.73 -6.02 -8.40
CA PRO A 75 -18.37 -6.37 -8.05
C PRO A 75 -17.90 -7.63 -8.80
N LEU A 76 -16.68 -7.59 -9.31
CA LEU A 76 -16.03 -8.68 -10.02
C LEU A 76 -14.80 -9.13 -9.22
N LYS A 77 -14.46 -10.40 -9.33
CA LYS A 77 -13.29 -10.94 -8.62
C LYS A 77 -12.00 -10.50 -9.31
N CYS A 78 -11.05 -9.94 -8.54
CA CYS A 78 -9.70 -9.61 -9.00
C CYS A 78 -8.63 -10.51 -8.41
N MET A 79 -8.90 -11.18 -7.30
CA MET A 79 -8.00 -12.15 -6.68
C MET A 79 -8.79 -13.22 -5.93
N ASN A 80 -8.44 -14.49 -6.12
CA ASN A 80 -9.04 -15.57 -5.36
C ASN A 80 -8.28 -15.73 -4.03
N LEU A 81 -8.82 -15.10 -2.99
CA LEU A 81 -8.27 -15.16 -1.64
C LEU A 81 -8.68 -16.47 -0.96
N LYS A 82 -7.80 -17.00 -0.12
CA LYS A 82 -8.12 -18.11 0.79
C LYS A 82 -8.93 -17.59 1.98
N ASP A 83 -9.50 -18.52 2.75
CA ASP A 83 -10.21 -18.18 3.97
C ASP A 83 -9.32 -17.35 4.92
N ASN A 84 -9.89 -16.34 5.54
CA ASN A 84 -9.22 -15.39 6.43
C ASN A 84 -8.11 -14.56 5.79
N ASP A 85 -8.06 -14.46 4.44
CA ASP A 85 -7.16 -13.57 3.75
C ASP A 85 -7.89 -12.35 3.18
N GLU A 86 -7.21 -11.23 3.13
CA GLU A 86 -7.75 -9.95 2.68
C GLU A 86 -6.78 -9.29 1.70
N LEU A 87 -7.29 -8.59 0.68
CA LEU A 87 -6.47 -7.65 -0.07
C LEU A 87 -6.06 -6.49 0.84
N ILE A 88 -4.78 -6.14 0.79
CA ILE A 88 -4.25 -5.02 1.59
C ILE A 88 -3.69 -3.91 0.71
N SER A 89 -3.35 -4.20 -0.53
CA SER A 89 -2.76 -3.22 -1.42
C SER A 89 -3.08 -3.51 -2.88
N VAL A 90 -3.20 -2.45 -3.65
CA VAL A 90 -3.32 -2.46 -5.10
C VAL A 90 -2.50 -1.32 -5.68
N ASP A 91 -1.74 -1.60 -6.73
CA ASP A 91 -0.91 -0.62 -7.41
C ASP A 91 -0.86 -0.91 -8.91
N ILE A 92 -0.31 0.01 -9.69
CA ILE A 92 -0.14 -0.15 -11.15
C ILE A 92 1.33 -0.17 -11.50
N SER A 93 1.69 -0.98 -12.49
CA SER A 93 3.06 -1.05 -13.01
C SER A 93 3.07 -1.09 -14.53
N ASP A 94 4.25 -0.86 -15.11
CA ASP A 94 4.51 -0.95 -16.55
C ASP A 94 5.41 -2.13 -16.91
N GLY A 95 5.69 -3.04 -15.97
CA GLY A 95 6.53 -4.21 -16.20
C GLY A 95 8.00 -4.00 -15.83
N THR A 96 8.41 -2.82 -15.37
CA THR A 96 9.84 -2.47 -15.11
C THR A 96 10.09 -2.02 -13.67
N LYS A 97 9.11 -2.17 -12.78
CA LYS A 97 9.12 -1.58 -11.43
C LYS A 97 9.72 -2.49 -10.37
N GLY A 98 10.11 -1.88 -9.26
CA GLY A 98 10.42 -2.57 -8.02
C GLY A 98 9.17 -2.82 -7.17
N ILE A 99 9.22 -3.90 -6.42
CA ILE A 99 8.19 -4.24 -5.42
C ILE A 99 8.81 -4.21 -4.05
N ILE A 100 8.16 -3.50 -3.14
CA ILE A 100 8.48 -3.55 -1.72
C ILE A 100 7.27 -4.07 -0.95
N THR A 101 7.49 -5.04 -0.08
CA THR A 101 6.46 -5.57 0.83
C THR A 101 6.99 -5.52 2.25
N VAL A 102 6.20 -5.03 3.20
CA VAL A 102 6.59 -4.93 4.61
C VAL A 102 5.53 -5.57 5.49
N THR A 103 5.98 -6.41 6.44
CA THR A 103 5.10 -7.09 7.40
C THR A 103 4.85 -6.25 8.65
N LYS A 104 3.83 -6.59 9.44
CA LYS A 104 3.54 -5.94 10.73
C LYS A 104 4.70 -6.03 11.72
N ALA A 105 5.47 -7.13 11.69
CA ALA A 105 6.65 -7.29 12.54
C ALA A 105 7.89 -6.55 11.99
N GLY A 106 7.83 -5.95 10.80
CA GLY A 106 8.88 -5.12 10.22
C GLY A 106 9.86 -5.83 9.28
N TYR A 107 9.57 -7.03 8.85
CA TYR A 107 10.35 -7.68 7.79
C TYR A 107 9.92 -7.14 6.43
N GLY A 108 10.89 -6.75 5.61
CA GLY A 108 10.66 -6.22 4.27
C GLY A 108 11.39 -7.01 3.20
N THR A 109 10.74 -7.21 2.06
CA THR A 109 11.33 -7.75 0.82
C THR A 109 11.35 -6.68 -0.25
N LEU A 110 12.43 -6.64 -1.02
CA LEU A 110 12.59 -5.74 -2.15
C LEU A 110 13.12 -6.54 -3.34
N TYR A 111 12.34 -6.61 -4.42
CA TYR A 111 12.68 -7.36 -5.62
C TYR A 111 12.05 -6.74 -6.87
N SER A 112 12.49 -7.18 -8.07
CA SER A 112 11.90 -6.77 -9.34
C SER A 112 10.52 -7.40 -9.53
N GLU A 113 9.58 -6.67 -10.10
CA GLU A 113 8.26 -7.20 -10.44
C GLU A 113 8.31 -8.37 -11.44
N ASP A 114 9.42 -8.56 -12.17
CA ASP A 114 9.61 -9.69 -13.08
C ASP A 114 9.54 -11.03 -12.39
N GLU A 115 9.82 -11.09 -11.10
CA GLU A 115 9.66 -12.31 -10.31
C GLU A 115 8.19 -12.70 -10.08
N ILE A 116 7.25 -11.80 -10.38
CA ILE A 116 5.81 -12.05 -10.22
C ILE A 116 5.23 -12.43 -11.58
N SER A 117 4.77 -13.66 -11.69
CA SER A 117 4.09 -14.12 -12.91
C SER A 117 2.85 -13.31 -13.20
N VAL A 118 2.60 -13.01 -14.49
CA VAL A 118 1.31 -12.44 -14.94
C VAL A 118 0.27 -13.54 -14.87
N LEU A 119 -0.79 -13.30 -14.13
CA LEU A 119 -1.85 -14.27 -13.87
C LEU A 119 -3.21 -13.65 -14.23
N GLY A 120 -4.17 -14.49 -14.61
CA GLY A 120 -5.53 -14.03 -14.85
C GLY A 120 -6.23 -13.50 -13.59
N VAL A 121 -7.26 -12.68 -13.78
CA VAL A 121 -8.01 -12.00 -12.69
C VAL A 121 -8.52 -12.95 -11.60
N LYS A 122 -8.90 -14.18 -11.95
CA LYS A 122 -9.46 -15.17 -10.99
C LYS A 122 -8.42 -15.98 -10.24
N ALA A 123 -7.12 -15.84 -10.54
CA ALA A 123 -6.06 -16.57 -9.85
C ALA A 123 -5.83 -16.06 -8.42
N GLY A 124 -5.30 -16.92 -7.53
CA GLY A 124 -5.02 -16.59 -6.13
C GLY A 124 -3.68 -15.88 -5.91
N GLY A 125 -2.80 -15.82 -6.91
CA GLY A 125 -1.47 -15.25 -6.78
C GLY A 125 -0.40 -16.27 -6.40
N VAL A 126 0.80 -15.76 -6.17
CA VAL A 126 1.99 -16.49 -5.74
C VAL A 126 2.49 -15.92 -4.41
N LYS A 127 3.31 -16.67 -3.70
CA LYS A 127 3.92 -16.22 -2.45
C LYS A 127 4.87 -15.05 -2.72
N GLY A 128 4.58 -13.87 -2.17
CA GLY A 128 5.40 -12.67 -2.29
C GLY A 128 6.49 -12.57 -1.21
N ILE A 129 6.12 -12.90 0.03
CA ILE A 129 7.00 -12.88 1.20
C ILE A 129 6.77 -14.14 2.04
N SER A 130 7.81 -14.62 2.72
CA SER A 130 7.71 -15.76 3.65
C SER A 130 7.54 -15.26 5.07
N MET A 131 6.41 -15.56 5.67
CA MET A 131 6.05 -15.15 7.03
C MET A 131 5.71 -16.38 7.89
N ARG A 132 5.89 -16.24 9.20
CA ARG A 132 5.37 -17.16 10.20
C ARG A 132 4.72 -16.30 11.30
N ASP A 133 3.44 -16.52 11.58
CA ASP A 133 2.67 -15.80 12.59
C ASP A 133 2.74 -14.26 12.45
N ASP A 134 2.76 -13.78 11.20
CA ASP A 134 2.86 -12.37 10.84
C ASP A 134 1.92 -12.07 9.65
N GLU A 135 1.71 -10.80 9.36
CA GLU A 135 0.84 -10.31 8.30
C GLU A 135 1.54 -9.22 7.50
N VAL A 136 1.24 -9.13 6.21
CA VAL A 136 1.65 -7.98 5.40
C VAL A 136 0.86 -6.75 5.83
N ALA A 137 1.56 -5.67 6.10
CA ALA A 137 0.98 -4.38 6.45
C ALA A 137 1.02 -3.38 5.30
N PHE A 138 1.96 -3.55 4.37
CA PHE A 138 2.19 -2.61 3.29
C PHE A 138 2.82 -3.31 2.09
N MET A 139 2.39 -2.94 0.88
CA MET A 139 3.06 -3.25 -0.37
C MET A 139 2.95 -2.04 -1.28
N SER A 140 4.00 -1.73 -2.00
CA SER A 140 3.97 -0.73 -3.07
C SER A 140 4.83 -1.13 -4.25
N VAL A 141 4.38 -0.70 -5.41
CA VAL A 141 5.16 -0.67 -6.65
C VAL A 141 5.87 0.68 -6.72
N PHE A 142 7.14 0.70 -7.10
CA PHE A 142 7.88 1.93 -7.19
C PHE A 142 8.87 1.93 -8.37
N ASP A 143 9.22 3.11 -8.84
CA ASP A 143 10.26 3.28 -9.85
C ASP A 143 11.63 3.36 -9.17
N PRO A 144 12.53 2.39 -9.37
CA PRO A 144 13.86 2.40 -8.74
C PRO A 144 14.72 3.60 -9.15
N SER A 145 14.43 4.23 -10.28
CA SER A 145 15.22 5.36 -10.79
C SER A 145 14.89 6.69 -10.10
N ILE A 146 13.72 6.83 -9.51
CA ILE A 146 13.24 8.08 -8.90
C ILE A 146 12.90 7.98 -7.42
N ALA A 147 12.64 6.78 -6.94
CA ALA A 147 12.28 6.56 -5.53
C ALA A 147 13.48 6.75 -4.61
N SER A 148 13.40 7.67 -3.65
CA SER A 148 14.52 8.00 -2.75
C SER A 148 14.42 7.29 -1.40
N SER A 149 13.24 7.21 -0.81
CA SER A 149 13.08 6.71 0.54
C SER A 149 11.76 5.99 0.78
N LEU A 150 11.79 5.09 1.77
CA LEU A 150 10.65 4.43 2.36
C LEU A 150 10.37 5.05 3.73
N LEU A 151 9.19 5.61 3.90
CA LEU A 151 8.66 6.01 5.18
C LEU A 151 7.87 4.85 5.79
N LEU A 152 8.21 4.48 7.01
CA LEU A 152 7.48 3.53 7.84
C LEU A 152 6.72 4.30 8.92
N VAL A 153 5.43 4.05 9.00
CA VAL A 153 4.53 4.56 10.05
C VAL A 153 4.10 3.39 10.92
N LEU A 154 4.33 3.49 12.21
CA LEU A 154 4.08 2.42 13.18
C LEU A 154 3.09 2.87 14.25
N ASN A 155 2.38 1.91 14.82
CA ASN A 155 1.59 2.10 16.03
C ASN A 155 2.25 1.39 17.23
N PRO A 156 2.30 2.02 18.41
CA PRO A 156 1.94 3.42 18.68
C PRO A 156 2.80 4.39 17.85
N ALA A 157 2.39 5.66 17.74
CA ALA A 157 2.88 6.65 16.79
C ALA A 157 4.42 6.80 16.75
N HIS A 158 5.05 5.96 15.96
CA HIS A 158 6.49 5.99 15.67
C HIS A 158 6.71 6.07 14.16
N PHE A 159 7.77 6.73 13.76
CA PHE A 159 8.11 6.98 12.37
C PHE A 159 9.56 6.60 12.10
N LYS A 160 9.82 6.13 10.89
CA LYS A 160 11.18 5.86 10.43
C LYS A 160 11.26 6.05 8.94
N ARG A 161 12.29 6.74 8.48
CA ARG A 161 12.60 6.85 7.06
C ARG A 161 13.89 6.08 6.76
N ILE A 162 13.91 5.33 5.67
CA ILE A 162 15.02 4.49 5.23
C ILE A 162 15.31 4.82 3.77
N HIS A 163 16.57 4.92 3.37
CA HIS A 163 16.92 4.96 1.96
C HIS A 163 16.57 3.61 1.32
N ILE A 164 15.92 3.65 0.16
CA ILE A 164 15.58 2.41 -0.55
C ILE A 164 16.85 1.65 -0.95
N SER A 165 17.92 2.38 -1.28
CA SER A 165 19.23 1.81 -1.60
C SER A 165 19.88 1.03 -0.45
N ASP A 166 19.48 1.29 0.79
CA ASP A 166 20.01 0.55 1.96
C ASP A 166 19.30 -0.80 2.15
N ILE A 167 18.15 -1.02 1.51
CA ILE A 167 17.39 -2.26 1.63
C ILE A 167 17.97 -3.28 0.66
N PRO A 168 18.56 -4.40 1.15
CA PRO A 168 19.10 -5.41 0.28
C PRO A 168 18.03 -6.00 -0.63
N ALA A 169 18.32 -6.04 -1.94
CA ALA A 169 17.48 -6.77 -2.88
C ALA A 169 17.49 -8.27 -2.51
N CYS A 170 16.35 -8.91 -2.65
CA CYS A 170 16.18 -10.31 -2.36
C CYS A 170 15.24 -10.96 -3.39
N HIS A 171 15.10 -12.27 -3.34
CA HIS A 171 14.10 -12.95 -4.16
C HIS A 171 12.72 -12.95 -3.48
N ARG A 172 11.69 -13.06 -4.30
CA ARG A 172 10.32 -13.33 -3.88
C ARG A 172 10.27 -14.55 -2.96
N ALA A 173 9.28 -14.60 -2.08
CA ALA A 173 9.05 -15.70 -1.13
C ALA A 173 10.18 -15.93 -0.09
N THR A 174 11.08 -14.97 0.08
CA THR A 174 12.03 -14.94 1.20
C THR A 174 11.41 -14.25 2.43
N LYS A 175 12.07 -14.34 3.57
CA LYS A 175 11.68 -13.62 4.80
C LYS A 175 11.97 -12.13 4.69
N GLY A 176 12.94 -11.75 3.86
CA GLY A 176 13.40 -10.39 3.74
C GLY A 176 14.28 -9.90 4.90
N THR A 177 14.47 -8.60 4.97
CA THR A 177 15.34 -7.89 5.93
C THR A 177 14.51 -7.19 6.99
N LEU A 178 15.00 -7.15 8.23
CA LEU A 178 14.35 -6.41 9.31
C LEU A 178 14.56 -4.90 9.11
N LEU A 179 13.47 -4.17 8.85
CA LEU A 179 13.49 -2.73 8.57
C LEU A 179 13.35 -1.87 9.82
N PHE A 180 12.83 -2.41 10.91
CA PHE A 180 12.81 -1.76 12.22
C PHE A 180 12.78 -2.79 13.35
N LYS A 181 13.31 -2.41 14.49
CA LYS A 181 13.31 -3.24 15.70
C LYS A 181 12.19 -2.79 16.64
N SER A 182 11.28 -3.69 16.97
CA SER A 182 10.29 -3.50 18.03
C SER A 182 10.88 -3.89 19.38
N LEU A 183 10.64 -3.08 20.41
CA LEU A 183 11.13 -3.34 21.77
C LEU A 183 10.08 -4.17 22.54
N LYS A 184 10.53 -5.14 23.34
CA LYS A 184 9.62 -5.96 24.15
C LYS A 184 8.83 -5.12 25.19
N THR A 185 9.44 -4.07 25.72
CA THR A 185 8.83 -3.18 26.72
C THR A 185 7.85 -2.16 26.13
N LYS A 186 8.05 -1.80 24.86
CA LYS A 186 7.20 -0.87 24.11
C LYS A 186 7.05 -1.42 22.70
N PRO A 187 6.19 -2.42 22.51
CA PRO A 187 6.05 -3.07 21.20
C PRO A 187 5.45 -2.10 20.17
N THR A 188 6.09 -2.04 19.02
CA THR A 188 5.60 -1.29 17.86
C THR A 188 5.32 -2.25 16.72
N LYS A 189 4.27 -1.96 15.93
CA LYS A 189 3.92 -2.73 14.74
C LYS A 189 3.78 -1.79 13.55
N MET A 190 4.12 -2.27 12.39
CA MET A 190 3.88 -1.55 11.15
C MET A 190 2.40 -1.27 10.99
N PHE A 191 2.05 0.00 10.74
CA PHE A 191 0.70 0.43 10.40
C PHE A 191 0.57 0.58 8.88
N THR A 192 1.40 1.44 8.28
CA THR A 192 1.46 1.64 6.83
C THR A 192 2.84 2.14 6.41
N GLY A 193 3.06 2.26 5.11
CA GLY A 193 4.30 2.82 4.55
C GLY A 193 4.04 3.65 3.31
N PHE A 194 5.05 4.41 2.90
CA PHE A 194 5.00 5.22 1.69
C PHE A 194 6.38 5.26 1.04
N ILE A 195 6.41 5.07 -0.27
CA ILE A 195 7.54 5.49 -1.08
C ILE A 195 7.44 7.00 -1.23
N CYS A 196 8.45 7.73 -0.81
CA CYS A 196 8.38 9.17 -0.74
C CYS A 196 9.68 9.87 -1.10
N ASN A 197 9.54 11.11 -1.54
CA ASN A 197 10.60 12.06 -1.78
C ASN A 197 10.71 13.07 -0.62
N PRO A 198 11.80 13.83 -0.49
CA PRO A 198 12.01 14.71 0.64
C PRO A 198 10.93 15.78 0.84
N GLN A 199 10.26 16.21 -0.22
CA GLN A 199 9.26 17.28 -0.18
C GLN A 199 7.81 16.76 -0.03
N ASP A 200 7.61 15.43 0.00
CA ASP A 200 6.27 14.86 0.14
C ASP A 200 5.71 15.19 1.53
N GLU A 201 4.47 15.66 1.55
CA GLU A 201 3.71 16.01 2.75
C GLU A 201 2.69 14.90 3.06
N PHE A 202 2.55 14.58 4.31
CA PHE A 202 1.59 13.60 4.83
C PHE A 202 0.61 14.26 5.77
N THR A 203 -0.64 13.91 5.68
CA THR A 203 -1.65 14.20 6.70
C THR A 203 -1.86 12.95 7.55
N ILE A 204 -1.61 13.08 8.85
CA ILE A 204 -1.77 12.03 9.85
C ILE A 204 -3.02 12.33 10.64
N LYS A 205 -3.84 11.30 10.90
CA LYS A 205 -5.08 11.42 11.64
C LYS A 205 -5.08 10.51 12.86
N SER A 206 -5.60 11.04 13.97
CA SER A 206 -5.87 10.31 15.21
C SER A 206 -7.21 10.79 15.79
N GLY A 207 -8.23 9.93 15.80
CA GLY A 207 -9.59 10.33 16.13
C GLY A 207 -10.10 11.46 15.24
N THR A 208 -10.41 12.59 15.84
CA THR A 208 -10.86 13.81 15.14
C THR A 208 -9.72 14.79 14.82
N GLU A 209 -8.52 14.55 15.34
CA GLU A 209 -7.37 15.44 15.18
C GLU A 209 -6.56 15.05 13.95
N THR A 210 -5.95 16.07 13.33
CA THR A 210 -5.06 15.89 12.17
C THR A 210 -3.82 16.73 12.32
N MET A 211 -2.69 16.21 11.81
CA MET A 211 -1.45 16.98 11.69
C MET A 211 -0.83 16.76 10.31
N LYS A 212 -0.03 17.73 9.89
CA LYS A 212 0.79 17.64 8.68
C LYS A 212 2.23 17.35 9.02
N LEU A 213 2.86 16.53 8.21
CA LEU A 213 4.25 16.09 8.37
C LEU A 213 4.93 16.08 7.01
N VAL A 214 6.11 16.66 6.91
CA VAL A 214 6.92 16.61 5.68
C VAL A 214 7.98 15.52 5.81
N SER A 215 8.18 14.75 4.75
CA SER A 215 9.11 13.61 4.74
C SER A 215 10.52 13.97 5.23
N LYS A 216 11.05 15.13 4.81
CA LYS A 216 12.39 15.60 5.22
C LYS A 216 12.57 15.82 6.72
N ASP A 217 11.48 16.07 7.46
CA ASP A 217 11.52 16.29 8.91
C ASP A 217 11.67 15.00 9.71
N ILE A 218 11.54 13.86 9.03
CA ILE A 218 11.79 12.54 9.60
C ILE A 218 13.23 12.13 9.25
N SER A 219 14.05 11.98 10.27
CA SER A 219 15.44 11.57 10.09
C SER A 219 15.55 10.16 9.52
N PHE A 220 16.58 9.94 8.70
CA PHE A 220 16.92 8.59 8.25
C PHE A 220 17.40 7.72 9.42
N GLY A 221 16.98 6.48 9.43
CA GLY A 221 17.41 5.47 10.40
C GLY A 221 18.07 4.27 9.69
N ALA A 222 19.12 3.74 10.30
CA ALA A 222 19.73 2.49 9.84
C ALA A 222 18.70 1.36 9.86
N LEU A 223 18.84 0.36 8.98
CA LEU A 223 17.99 -0.84 8.95
C LEU A 223 17.68 -1.37 10.35
N SER A 224 17.42 -2.30 10.81
CA SER A 224 17.20 -2.89 12.14
C SER A 224 17.21 -1.93 13.38
N ALA A 225 17.44 -0.61 13.21
CA ALA A 225 17.26 0.35 14.30
C ALA A 225 15.77 0.52 14.64
N LYS A 226 15.48 0.95 15.88
CA LYS A 226 14.10 1.28 16.27
C LYS A 226 13.56 2.48 15.47
N ALA A 227 12.26 2.56 15.32
CA ALA A 227 11.60 3.78 14.89
C ALA A 227 11.52 4.80 16.03
N ASN A 228 11.36 6.07 15.71
CA ASN A 228 11.37 7.17 16.67
C ASN A 228 9.99 7.82 16.76
N THR A 229 9.67 8.36 17.93
CA THR A 229 8.60 9.33 18.08
C THR A 229 9.03 10.67 17.52
N LEU A 230 8.10 11.45 17.02
CA LEU A 230 8.34 12.82 16.59
C LEU A 230 7.86 13.79 17.68
N LYS A 231 8.69 14.75 18.07
CA LYS A 231 8.32 15.76 19.08
C LYS A 231 7.07 16.54 18.71
N GLN A 232 6.87 16.78 17.43
CA GLN A 232 5.71 17.48 16.88
C GLN A 232 4.45 16.61 16.73
N CYS A 233 4.56 15.29 16.91
CA CYS A 233 3.41 14.39 16.82
C CYS A 233 2.79 14.24 18.22
N PRO A 234 1.60 14.81 18.46
CA PRO A 234 0.94 14.74 19.75
C PRO A 234 0.21 13.41 19.97
N PHE A 235 0.18 12.54 18.96
CA PHE A 235 -0.64 11.34 18.96
C PHE A 235 0.07 10.17 19.60
N ASP A 236 -0.66 9.41 20.41
CA ASP A 236 -0.22 8.10 20.89
C ASP A 236 -0.51 7.00 19.87
N PHE A 237 -1.57 7.16 19.10
CA PHE A 237 -2.02 6.18 18.11
C PHE A 237 -2.39 6.86 16.79
N ILE A 238 -2.20 6.16 15.68
CA ILE A 238 -2.49 6.66 14.32
C ILE A 238 -3.62 5.81 13.73
N ASP A 239 -4.70 6.47 13.31
CA ASP A 239 -5.84 5.84 12.67
C ASP A 239 -5.76 5.85 11.14
N ASP A 240 -5.13 6.89 10.59
CA ASP A 240 -5.04 7.08 9.16
C ASP A 240 -3.85 7.95 8.76
N VAL A 241 -3.33 7.73 7.57
CA VAL A 241 -2.25 8.54 6.97
C VAL A 241 -2.48 8.66 5.47
N HIS A 242 -2.47 9.88 4.98
CA HIS A 242 -2.58 10.18 3.57
C HIS A 242 -1.33 10.91 3.06
N LEU A 243 -0.81 10.48 1.93
CA LEU A 243 0.21 11.21 1.20
C LEU A 243 -0.45 12.40 0.47
N THR A 244 -0.05 13.60 0.84
CA THR A 244 -0.43 14.84 0.16
C THR A 244 0.77 15.28 -0.66
N ARG A 245 0.70 15.22 -1.98
CA ARG A 245 1.76 15.79 -2.83
C ARG A 245 1.52 17.28 -2.96
N SER A 246 2.53 18.10 -2.66
CA SER A 246 2.53 19.51 -3.05
C SER A 246 2.55 19.58 -4.58
N MET A 247 1.54 20.24 -5.17
CA MET A 247 1.52 20.59 -6.60
C MET A 247 2.59 21.64 -6.90
#